data_560bfcd8a7ca428ab996915efed1e946
#
_entry.id   560bfcd8a7ca428ab996915efed1e946
#
_cell.length_a   1.000
_cell.length_b   1.000
_cell.length_c   1.000
_cell.angle_alpha   90.00
_cell.angle_beta   90.00
_cell.angle_gamma   90.00
#
_symmetry.space_group_name_H-M   'P 1'
#
loop_
_entity.id
_entity.type
_entity.pdbx_description
1 polymer ?
#
loop_
_entity_poly.entity_id
_entity_poly.type
_entity_poly.pdbx_seq_one_letter_code
_entity_poly.pdbx_strand_id
1 'polypeptide(L)'
;MFILNSCSSLDGLRFWKTDEVDPDEPKELFSIEDKKDIQIMWNVSYNGENEIGNFEPAFSSKSIFFADSEGTLSSIDISSGNINWSTELNFLASGTAAGFGIIVVADVDGN
;
A
#
# COMPACT_ATOMS: atom_id res chain seq x y z
N MET A 1 -39.10 -63.92 8.70
CA MET A 1 -37.81 -63.31 8.83
C MET A 1 -37.65 -62.25 7.75
N PHE A 2 -37.69 -60.99 8.13
CA PHE A 2 -37.63 -59.89 7.17
C PHE A 2 -36.20 -59.41 7.14
N ILE A 3 -35.54 -59.57 6.01
CA ILE A 3 -34.23 -58.97 5.76
C ILE A 3 -34.50 -57.62 5.10
N LEU A 4 -34.30 -56.55 5.86
CA LEU A 4 -34.37 -55.20 5.36
C LEU A 4 -33.07 -54.92 4.58
N ASN A 5 -33.02 -55.32 3.31
CA ASN A 5 -31.97 -54.95 2.37
C ASN A 5 -32.32 -53.61 1.66
N SER A 6 -32.90 -52.70 2.40
CA SER A 6 -33.39 -51.45 1.80
C SER A 6 -32.39 -50.27 1.94
N CYS A 7 -31.17 -50.53 2.39
CA CYS A 7 -30.16 -49.46 2.47
C CYS A 7 -29.37 -49.22 1.19
N SER A 8 -29.53 -50.06 0.17
CA SER A 8 -28.76 -49.92 -1.08
C SER A 8 -29.46 -49.09 -2.16
N SER A 9 -30.73 -48.74 -1.98
CA SER A 9 -31.47 -48.00 -2.97
C SER A 9 -31.44 -46.47 -2.78
N LEU A 10 -30.77 -45.98 -1.76
CA LEU A 10 -30.67 -44.54 -1.50
C LEU A 10 -29.44 -43.89 -2.07
N ASP A 11 -28.54 -44.67 -2.71
CA ASP A 11 -27.37 -44.11 -3.40
C ASP A 11 -27.76 -43.23 -4.62
N GLY A 12 -28.95 -43.45 -5.19
CA GLY A 12 -29.46 -42.61 -6.27
C GLY A 12 -30.01 -41.25 -5.82
N LEU A 13 -30.14 -41.02 -4.53
CA LEU A 13 -30.69 -39.77 -3.98
C LEU A 13 -29.61 -38.80 -3.51
N ARG A 14 -28.36 -39.06 -3.85
CA ARG A 14 -27.27 -38.14 -3.59
C ARG A 14 -27.17 -37.02 -4.61
N PHE A 15 -28.30 -36.52 -5.07
CA PHE A 15 -28.33 -35.37 -6.01
C PHE A 15 -27.92 -34.06 -5.34
N TRP A 16 -27.85 -33.99 -4.00
CA TRP A 16 -27.37 -32.83 -3.26
C TRP A 16 -25.86 -32.87 -2.95
N LYS A 17 -25.13 -33.85 -3.41
CA LYS A 17 -23.68 -33.70 -3.57
C LYS A 17 -23.42 -32.81 -4.78
N THR A 18 -23.82 -31.57 -4.65
CA THR A 18 -23.07 -30.52 -5.31
C THR A 18 -21.66 -30.66 -4.77
N ASP A 19 -20.66 -30.57 -5.63
CA ASP A 19 -19.31 -30.31 -5.22
C ASP A 19 -19.37 -28.99 -4.45
N GLU A 20 -19.67 -29.08 -3.16
CA GLU A 20 -19.52 -27.96 -2.25
C GLU A 20 -18.01 -27.73 -2.23
N VAL A 21 -17.59 -26.78 -3.04
CA VAL A 21 -16.26 -26.19 -2.92
C VAL A 21 -16.25 -25.64 -1.51
N ASP A 22 -15.51 -26.28 -0.63
CA ASP A 22 -15.34 -25.84 0.75
C ASP A 22 -14.87 -24.39 0.70
N PRO A 23 -15.66 -23.43 1.22
CA PRO A 23 -15.26 -22.03 1.19
C PRO A 23 -13.94 -21.76 1.92
N ASP A 24 -13.53 -22.68 2.81
CA ASP A 24 -12.29 -22.63 3.55
C ASP A 24 -11.12 -23.39 2.86
N GLU A 25 -11.38 -24.07 1.74
CA GLU A 25 -10.32 -24.74 0.98
C GLU A 25 -9.45 -23.68 0.30
N PRO A 26 -8.13 -23.66 0.57
CA PRO A 26 -7.22 -22.75 -0.08
C PRO A 26 -7.26 -22.93 -1.59
N LYS A 27 -7.66 -21.89 -2.31
CA LYS A 27 -7.64 -21.92 -3.77
C LYS A 27 -6.20 -22.06 -4.25
N GLU A 28 -5.99 -22.91 -5.26
CA GLU A 28 -4.71 -22.99 -5.93
C GLU A 28 -4.29 -21.63 -6.47
N LEU A 29 -3.06 -21.25 -6.15
CA LEU A 29 -2.49 -19.99 -6.65
C LEU A 29 -2.18 -20.16 -8.13
N PHE A 30 -2.81 -19.31 -8.96
CA PHE A 30 -2.45 -19.25 -10.37
C PHE A 30 -1.02 -18.70 -10.52
N SER A 31 -0.26 -19.29 -11.41
CA SER A 31 1.02 -18.70 -11.79
C SER A 31 0.77 -17.38 -12.50
N ILE A 32 1.32 -16.30 -11.96
CA ILE A 32 1.25 -14.98 -12.61
C ILE A 32 2.28 -14.99 -13.73
N GLU A 33 1.80 -15.05 -14.98
CA GLU A 33 2.67 -15.05 -16.16
C GLU A 33 3.27 -13.67 -16.42
N ASP A 34 2.53 -12.61 -16.13
CA ASP A 34 2.99 -11.23 -16.27
C ASP A 34 3.65 -10.71 -14.97
N LYS A 35 4.87 -11.16 -14.74
CA LYS A 35 5.72 -10.56 -13.69
C LYS A 35 6.27 -9.25 -14.19
N LYS A 36 5.83 -8.14 -13.59
CA LYS A 36 6.49 -6.85 -13.79
C LYS A 36 7.73 -6.80 -12.91
N ASP A 37 8.89 -6.65 -13.52
CA ASP A 37 10.11 -6.37 -12.79
C ASP A 37 10.05 -4.95 -12.23
N ILE A 38 9.95 -4.86 -10.91
CA ILE A 38 10.00 -3.58 -10.20
C ILE A 38 11.46 -3.35 -9.80
N GLN A 39 12.05 -2.29 -10.32
CA GLN A 39 13.42 -1.88 -10.00
C GLN A 39 13.40 -0.61 -9.17
N ILE A 40 14.26 -0.56 -8.17
CA ILE A 40 14.51 0.68 -7.43
C ILE A 40 15.34 1.58 -8.33
N MET A 41 14.78 2.71 -8.78
CA MET A 41 15.47 3.67 -9.61
C MET A 41 16.45 4.53 -8.80
N TRP A 42 16.03 4.95 -7.63
CA TRP A 42 16.83 5.74 -6.70
C TRP A 42 16.28 5.61 -5.27
N ASN A 43 17.10 6.00 -4.31
CA ASN A 43 16.76 6.01 -2.88
C ASN A 43 17.31 7.28 -2.27
N VAL A 44 16.52 7.94 -1.44
CA VAL A 44 16.93 9.10 -0.64
C VAL A 44 16.65 8.80 0.81
N SER A 45 17.63 8.99 1.67
CA SER A 45 17.50 8.82 3.12
C SER A 45 17.38 10.17 3.79
N TYR A 46 16.43 10.28 4.69
CA TYR A 46 16.24 11.44 5.56
C TYR A 46 16.67 11.11 6.99
N ASN A 47 17.13 12.13 7.69
CA ASN A 47 17.37 12.04 9.13
C ASN A 47 16.04 12.22 9.85
N GLY A 48 15.90 11.56 10.97
CA GLY A 48 14.72 11.65 11.83
C GLY A 48 14.51 10.35 12.58
N GLU A 49 14.04 10.46 13.80
CA GLU A 49 13.62 9.30 14.57
C GLU A 49 12.28 8.81 14.02
N ASN A 50 12.02 7.50 14.15
CA ASN A 50 10.77 6.88 13.71
C ASN A 50 9.61 7.31 14.63
N GLU A 51 9.22 8.56 14.57
CA GLU A 51 7.99 8.99 15.19
C GLU A 51 6.80 8.62 14.30
N ILE A 52 5.75 8.14 14.92
CA ILE A 52 4.52 7.75 14.25
C ILE A 52 3.85 9.02 13.73
N GLY A 53 4.07 9.32 12.46
CA GLY A 53 3.44 10.42 11.76
C GLY A 53 3.16 10.05 10.32
N ASN A 54 2.07 10.53 9.76
CA ASN A 54 1.78 10.42 8.34
C ASN A 54 2.58 11.48 7.59
N PHE A 55 3.85 11.22 7.35
CA PHE A 55 4.69 12.07 6.50
C PHE A 55 4.43 11.72 5.03
N GLU A 56 3.25 12.07 4.54
CA GLU A 56 2.92 11.86 3.13
C GLU A 56 3.65 12.90 2.27
N PRO A 57 4.44 12.45 1.28
CA PRO A 57 5.06 13.38 0.34
C PRO A 57 4.01 13.96 -0.60
N ALA A 58 4.17 15.21 -0.97
CA ALA A 58 3.38 15.86 -2.02
C ALA A 58 4.07 15.72 -3.37
N PHE A 59 3.27 15.59 -4.42
CA PHE A 59 3.76 15.33 -5.77
C PHE A 59 3.39 16.47 -6.73
N SER A 60 4.31 16.82 -7.58
CA SER A 60 4.06 17.60 -8.79
C SER A 60 4.51 16.81 -10.03
N SER A 61 4.42 17.41 -11.22
CA SER A 61 4.82 16.72 -12.45
C SER A 61 6.29 16.34 -12.52
N LYS A 62 7.17 17.03 -11.80
CA LYS A 62 8.62 16.84 -11.86
C LYS A 62 9.29 16.68 -10.50
N SER A 63 8.59 16.98 -9.43
CA SER A 63 9.18 17.03 -8.10
C SER A 63 8.32 16.34 -7.07
N ILE A 64 8.97 15.76 -6.09
CA ILE A 64 8.38 15.28 -4.84
C ILE A 64 8.79 16.27 -3.74
N PHE A 65 7.85 16.66 -2.92
CA PHE A 65 8.09 17.51 -1.76
C PHE A 65 7.89 16.68 -0.50
N PHE A 66 8.88 16.68 0.34
CA PHE A 66 8.88 15.90 1.56
C PHE A 66 9.39 16.74 2.73
N ALA A 67 8.63 16.74 3.82
CA ALA A 67 9.07 17.32 5.08
C ALA A 67 9.43 16.19 6.04
N ASP A 68 10.60 16.26 6.64
CA ASP A 68 11.04 15.27 7.62
C ASP A 68 10.61 15.65 9.05
N SER A 69 10.81 14.72 9.99
CA SER A 69 10.45 14.91 11.39
C SER A 69 11.34 15.92 12.12
N GLU A 70 12.44 16.36 11.54
CA GLU A 70 13.31 17.40 12.08
C GLU A 70 12.91 18.81 11.63
N GLY A 71 11.91 18.91 10.73
CA GLY A 71 11.41 20.18 10.23
C GLY A 71 12.11 20.67 8.97
N THR A 72 12.71 19.78 8.19
CA THR A 72 13.30 20.12 6.89
C THR A 72 12.36 19.77 5.76
N LEU A 73 11.98 20.77 4.95
CA LEU A 73 11.23 20.57 3.71
C LEU A 73 12.19 20.49 2.54
N SER A 74 12.09 19.43 1.76
CA SER A 74 12.95 19.19 0.59
C SER A 74 12.13 18.99 -0.68
N SER A 75 12.65 19.48 -1.79
CA SER A 75 12.17 19.19 -3.14
C SER A 75 13.13 18.23 -3.83
N ILE A 76 12.60 17.12 -4.32
CA ILE A 76 13.38 16.05 -4.95
C ILE A 76 12.93 15.91 -6.39
N ASP A 77 13.86 15.77 -7.31
CA ASP A 77 13.56 15.46 -8.70
C ASP A 77 13.08 14.01 -8.84
N ILE A 78 11.91 13.81 -9.45
CA ILE A 78 11.30 12.48 -9.59
C ILE A 78 12.17 11.53 -10.41
N SER A 79 12.86 12.04 -11.42
CA SER A 79 13.60 11.20 -12.35
C SER A 79 14.95 10.73 -11.81
N SER A 80 15.61 11.56 -11.02
CA SER A 80 16.97 11.31 -10.56
C SER A 80 17.11 11.05 -9.07
N GLY A 81 16.11 11.44 -8.26
CA GLY A 81 16.20 11.41 -6.81
C GLY A 81 17.10 12.50 -6.22
N ASN A 82 17.59 13.45 -7.04
CA ASN A 82 18.41 14.54 -6.56
C ASN A 82 17.57 15.57 -5.81
N ILE A 83 18.14 16.12 -4.73
CA ILE A 83 17.52 17.21 -3.99
C ILE A 83 17.75 18.49 -4.77
N ASN A 84 16.66 19.13 -5.23
CA ASN A 84 16.69 20.41 -5.91
C ASN A 84 16.96 21.56 -4.93
N TRP A 85 16.31 21.51 -3.80
CA TRP A 85 16.48 22.46 -2.70
C TRP A 85 15.94 21.88 -1.39
N SER A 86 16.41 22.41 -0.26
CA SER A 86 15.91 22.15 1.07
C SER A 86 15.78 23.45 1.84
N THR A 87 14.82 23.52 2.73
CA THR A 87 14.63 24.64 3.64
C THR A 87 14.22 24.15 5.01
N GLU A 88 14.73 24.83 6.03
CA GLU A 88 14.33 24.55 7.42
C GLU A 88 13.01 25.26 7.73
N LEU A 89 12.09 24.53 8.34
CA LEU A 89 10.86 25.03 8.89
C LEU A 89 11.07 25.36 10.36
N ASN A 90 10.42 26.40 10.85
CA ASN A 90 10.47 26.75 12.28
C ASN A 90 9.47 25.94 13.13
N PHE A 91 8.94 24.87 12.55
CA PHE A 91 7.93 24.01 13.17
C PHE A 91 8.08 22.56 12.64
N LEU A 92 7.49 21.62 13.36
CA LEU A 92 7.43 20.23 12.92
C LEU A 92 6.27 20.04 11.95
N ALA A 93 6.57 19.53 10.77
CA ALA A 93 5.55 19.29 9.75
C ALA A 93 4.71 18.04 10.10
N SER A 94 3.40 18.13 9.87
CA SER A 94 2.48 17.00 9.96
C SER A 94 2.04 16.48 8.59
N GLY A 95 2.19 17.28 7.55
CA GLY A 95 1.84 16.89 6.19
C GLY A 95 2.20 17.97 5.18
N THR A 96 2.32 17.55 3.93
CA THR A 96 2.61 18.43 2.79
C THR A 96 1.57 18.27 1.69
N ALA A 97 1.23 19.36 1.01
CA ALA A 97 0.42 19.34 -0.19
C ALA A 97 1.02 20.28 -1.24
N ALA A 98 0.91 19.93 -2.50
CA ALA A 98 1.42 20.74 -3.60
C ALA A 98 0.37 20.86 -4.70
N GLY A 99 0.23 22.06 -5.24
CA GLY A 99 -0.68 22.34 -6.36
C GLY A 99 -0.53 23.76 -6.85
N PHE A 100 -0.81 23.99 -8.13
CA PHE A 100 -0.81 25.33 -8.75
C PHE A 100 0.47 26.15 -8.51
N GLY A 101 1.62 25.48 -8.35
CA GLY A 101 2.89 26.15 -8.06
C GLY A 101 3.08 26.56 -6.60
N ILE A 102 2.21 26.11 -5.71
CA ILE A 102 2.26 26.39 -4.28
C ILE A 102 2.48 25.09 -3.53
N ILE A 103 3.28 25.17 -2.48
CA ILE A 103 3.46 24.08 -1.51
C ILE A 103 2.89 24.58 -0.18
N VAL A 104 2.05 23.77 0.42
CA VAL A 104 1.47 24.01 1.74
C VAL A 104 2.02 22.95 2.68
N VAL A 105 2.49 23.39 3.83
CA VAL A 105 2.96 22.51 4.90
C VAL A 105 2.14 22.84 6.15
N ALA A 106 1.51 21.84 6.72
CA ALA A 106 0.82 21.96 7.99
C ALA A 106 1.76 21.60 9.14
N ASP A 107 1.65 22.28 10.25
CA ASP A 107 2.36 21.90 11.44
C ASP A 107 1.59 20.90 12.32
N VAL A 108 2.23 20.32 13.31
CA VAL A 108 1.61 19.36 14.23
C VAL A 108 0.58 20.01 15.16
N ASP A 109 0.63 21.33 15.33
CA ASP A 109 -0.28 22.10 16.17
C ASP A 109 -1.53 22.57 15.40
N GLY A 110 -1.60 22.31 14.09
CA GLY A 110 -2.77 22.53 13.24
C GLY A 110 -2.85 23.94 12.62
N ASN A 111 -1.72 24.61 12.42
CA ASN A 111 -1.63 25.87 11.66
C ASN A 111 -1.33 25.63 10.19
#